data_561b1d97b06588e7139477858f92ad6d
#
_entry.id   561b1d97b06588e7139477858f92ad6d
#
_cell.length_a   1.000
_cell.length_b   1.000
_cell.length_c   1.000
_cell.angle_alpha   90.00
_cell.angle_beta   90.00
_cell.angle_gamma   90.00
#
_symmetry.space_group_name_H-M   'P 1'
#
loop_
_entity.id
_entity.type
_entity.pdbx_description
1 polymer ?
#
loop_
_entity_poly.entity_id
_entity_poly.type
_entity_poly.pdbx_seq_one_letter_code
_entity_poly.pdbx_strand_id
1 'polypeptide(L)'
;MTTLVRVNSETLTGGAQLREARPGDEDGILACIQALAVYEREPDAVENTAEAIHATLFGDTPRVFCYVVGLDSRIVGIALWFFTYSTWTGKHGMWLEDLFVYDECRGRGYGKALITRLAADCIEGGYPRLEWTVLDWNAPSIAFYRSLGAEPMDEWTTQRLSGETLARFARGEVGRQD
;
A
#
# COMPACT_ATOMS: atom_id res chain seq x y z
N MET A 1 -13.58 -15.86 -10.16
CA MET A 1 -12.56 -15.67 -9.11
C MET A 1 -11.21 -15.84 -9.80
N THR A 2 -10.51 -14.75 -10.10
CA THR A 2 -9.17 -14.82 -10.66
C THR A 2 -8.24 -15.19 -9.51
N THR A 3 -7.69 -16.39 -9.54
CA THR A 3 -6.71 -16.83 -8.56
C THR A 3 -5.43 -16.07 -8.85
N LEU A 4 -5.06 -15.14 -8.00
CA LEU A 4 -3.70 -14.56 -8.03
C LEU A 4 -2.70 -15.71 -7.96
N VAL A 5 -1.76 -15.74 -8.89
CA VAL A 5 -0.68 -16.72 -8.87
C VAL A 5 0.15 -16.45 -7.62
N ARG A 6 0.03 -17.32 -6.62
CA ARG A 6 0.78 -17.21 -5.37
C ARG A 6 2.27 -17.33 -5.69
N VAL A 7 2.99 -16.24 -5.45
CA VAL A 7 4.43 -16.21 -5.65
C VAL A 7 5.12 -16.93 -4.49
N ASN A 8 5.89 -17.94 -4.81
CA ASN A 8 6.93 -18.43 -3.91
C ASN A 8 7.88 -17.27 -3.58
N SER A 9 8.46 -17.25 -2.38
CA SER A 9 9.36 -16.19 -1.94
C SER A 9 10.50 -15.96 -2.95
N GLU A 10 10.80 -14.68 -3.22
CA GLU A 10 11.91 -14.24 -4.06
C GLU A 10 13.07 -13.80 -3.17
N THR A 11 14.28 -14.31 -3.43
CA THR A 11 15.48 -13.90 -2.70
C THR A 11 16.04 -12.62 -3.31
N LEU A 12 16.16 -11.60 -2.50
CA LEU A 12 16.69 -10.29 -2.85
C LEU A 12 18.16 -10.13 -2.41
N THR A 13 18.75 -8.99 -2.78
CA THR A 13 20.10 -8.61 -2.35
C THR A 13 20.25 -8.69 -0.83
N GLY A 14 21.38 -9.25 -0.36
CA GLY A 14 21.67 -9.41 1.07
C GLY A 14 20.90 -10.53 1.76
N GLY A 15 20.27 -11.45 0.99
CA GLY A 15 19.55 -12.60 1.53
C GLY A 15 18.13 -12.28 2.01
N ALA A 16 17.64 -11.06 1.80
CA ALA A 16 16.27 -10.69 2.12
C ALA A 16 15.27 -11.49 1.27
N GLN A 17 14.08 -11.73 1.80
CA GLN A 17 13.02 -12.48 1.14
C GLN A 17 11.79 -11.58 0.88
N LEU A 18 11.43 -11.39 -0.38
CA LEU A 18 10.16 -10.80 -0.78
C LEU A 18 9.12 -11.93 -0.87
N ARG A 19 8.01 -11.78 -0.18
CA ARG A 19 6.92 -12.75 -0.16
C ARG A 19 5.58 -12.11 0.21
N GLU A 20 4.49 -12.83 0.00
CA GLU A 20 3.21 -12.46 0.60
C GLU A 20 3.30 -12.48 2.14
N ALA A 21 2.54 -11.58 2.77
CA ALA A 21 2.33 -11.62 4.22
C ALA A 21 1.60 -12.90 4.63
N ARG A 22 1.89 -13.38 5.83
CA ARG A 22 1.29 -14.58 6.42
C ARG A 22 0.97 -14.35 7.90
N PRO A 23 0.07 -15.12 8.50
CA PRO A 23 -0.17 -15.07 9.94
C PRO A 23 1.15 -15.16 10.73
N GLY A 24 1.33 -14.25 11.68
CA GLY A 24 2.56 -14.04 12.44
C GLY A 24 3.41 -12.85 11.97
N ASP A 25 3.04 -12.19 10.87
CA ASP A 25 3.72 -11.00 10.36
C ASP A 25 3.12 -9.68 10.89
N GLU A 26 2.00 -9.73 11.62
CA GLU A 26 1.17 -8.58 11.99
C GLU A 26 1.95 -7.51 12.73
N ASP A 27 2.72 -7.89 13.73
CA ASP A 27 3.54 -6.95 14.53
C ASP A 27 4.61 -6.26 13.66
N GLY A 28 5.23 -7.00 12.74
CA GLY A 28 6.22 -6.46 11.82
C GLY A 28 5.61 -5.50 10.80
N ILE A 29 4.40 -5.81 10.30
CA ILE A 29 3.65 -4.93 9.41
C ILE A 29 3.23 -3.67 10.14
N LEU A 30 2.67 -3.80 11.37
CA LEU A 30 2.28 -2.67 12.20
C LEU A 30 3.48 -1.74 12.49
N ALA A 31 4.63 -2.32 12.81
CA ALA A 31 5.85 -1.54 13.05
C ALA A 31 6.29 -0.76 11.81
N CYS A 32 6.14 -1.32 10.59
CA CYS A 32 6.40 -0.61 9.34
C CYS A 32 5.39 0.54 9.11
N ILE A 33 4.10 0.32 9.38
CA ILE A 33 3.05 1.36 9.27
C ILE A 33 3.35 2.51 10.23
N GLN A 34 3.68 2.21 11.49
CA GLN A 34 4.06 3.22 12.49
C GLN A 34 5.31 4.01 12.08
N ALA A 35 6.32 3.31 11.54
CA ALA A 35 7.53 3.97 11.04
C ALA A 35 7.26 4.86 9.81
N LEU A 36 6.32 4.46 8.94
CA LEU A 36 5.86 5.29 7.82
C LEU A 36 5.16 6.55 8.34
N ALA A 37 4.27 6.43 9.32
CA ALA A 37 3.58 7.57 9.92
C ALA A 37 4.56 8.57 10.56
N VAL A 38 5.60 8.08 11.23
CA VAL A 38 6.71 8.93 11.72
C VAL A 38 7.40 9.66 10.57
N TYR A 39 7.72 8.95 9.49
CA TYR A 39 8.32 9.54 8.30
C TYR A 39 7.42 10.63 7.67
N GLU A 40 6.11 10.40 7.64
CA GLU A 40 5.11 11.32 7.11
C GLU A 40 4.72 12.45 8.07
N ARG A 41 5.34 12.51 9.27
CA ARG A 41 5.15 13.54 10.31
C ARG A 41 3.80 13.48 11.03
N GLU A 42 3.20 12.30 11.02
CA GLU A 42 1.90 12.01 11.67
C GLU A 42 2.03 10.80 12.64
N PRO A 43 2.97 10.84 13.61
CA PRO A 43 3.29 9.68 14.45
C PRO A 43 2.13 9.18 15.30
N ASP A 44 1.18 10.05 15.62
CA ASP A 44 0.02 9.75 16.46
C ASP A 44 -1.23 9.37 15.66
N ALA A 45 -1.15 9.30 14.32
CA ALA A 45 -2.30 9.03 13.47
C ALA A 45 -2.65 7.54 13.35
N VAL A 46 -1.76 6.65 13.78
CA VAL A 46 -1.96 5.19 13.62
C VAL A 46 -2.84 4.64 14.74
N GLU A 47 -4.08 4.33 14.40
CA GLU A 47 -5.05 3.66 15.29
C GLU A 47 -5.10 2.14 15.06
N ASN A 48 -4.36 1.62 14.06
CA ASN A 48 -4.37 0.22 13.67
C ASN A 48 -3.68 -0.66 14.73
N THR A 49 -4.09 -1.93 14.81
CA THR A 49 -3.55 -2.92 15.74
C THR A 49 -3.17 -4.22 15.02
N ALA A 50 -2.34 -5.05 15.64
CA ALA A 50 -1.98 -6.36 15.09
C ALA A 50 -3.21 -7.24 14.85
N GLU A 51 -4.21 -7.19 15.76
CA GLU A 51 -5.47 -7.93 15.64
C GLU A 51 -6.30 -7.44 14.44
N ALA A 52 -6.37 -6.12 14.23
CA ALA A 52 -7.07 -5.54 13.09
C ALA A 52 -6.37 -5.88 11.76
N ILE A 53 -5.04 -5.86 11.74
CA ILE A 53 -4.23 -6.30 10.59
C ILE A 53 -4.51 -7.78 10.30
N HIS A 54 -4.52 -8.65 11.33
CA HIS A 54 -4.83 -10.07 11.17
C HIS A 54 -6.22 -10.26 10.53
N ALA A 55 -7.24 -9.63 11.09
CA ALA A 55 -8.60 -9.72 10.57
C ALA A 55 -8.73 -9.22 9.12
N THR A 56 -7.99 -8.16 8.77
CA THR A 56 -8.03 -7.54 7.45
C THR A 56 -7.31 -8.38 6.39
N LEU A 57 -6.11 -8.90 6.70
CA LEU A 57 -5.27 -9.61 5.73
C LEU A 57 -5.58 -11.10 5.65
N PHE A 58 -6.00 -11.72 6.75
CA PHE A 58 -6.10 -13.18 6.88
C PHE A 58 -7.50 -13.67 7.25
N GLY A 59 -8.49 -12.78 7.32
CA GLY A 59 -9.89 -13.16 7.51
C GLY A 59 -10.47 -13.94 6.33
N ASP A 60 -11.71 -14.40 6.45
CA ASP A 60 -12.38 -15.27 5.45
C ASP A 60 -12.49 -14.65 4.06
N THR A 61 -12.58 -13.33 3.97
CA THR A 61 -12.74 -12.58 2.71
C THR A 61 -11.84 -11.34 2.68
N PRO A 62 -10.52 -11.50 2.60
CA PRO A 62 -9.60 -10.37 2.62
C PRO A 62 -9.82 -9.48 1.40
N ARG A 63 -9.79 -8.17 1.62
CA ARG A 63 -9.90 -7.15 0.56
C ARG A 63 -8.64 -6.29 0.46
N VAL A 64 -7.75 -6.45 1.42
CA VAL A 64 -6.45 -5.80 1.48
C VAL A 64 -5.39 -6.90 1.52
N PHE A 65 -4.28 -6.66 0.89
CA PHE A 65 -3.19 -7.61 0.71
C PHE A 65 -1.87 -6.94 1.06
N CYS A 66 -0.87 -7.71 1.40
CA CYS A 66 0.43 -7.18 1.75
C CYS A 66 1.56 -8.08 1.23
N TYR A 67 2.54 -7.46 0.60
CA TYR A 67 3.85 -8.04 0.38
C TYR A 67 4.81 -7.54 1.46
N VAL A 68 5.67 -8.41 1.94
CA VAL A 68 6.68 -8.08 2.94
C VAL A 68 8.08 -8.41 2.42
N VAL A 69 9.06 -7.63 2.84
CA VAL A 69 10.48 -7.96 2.72
C VAL A 69 10.98 -8.35 4.11
N GLY A 70 11.32 -9.61 4.27
CA GLY A 70 11.92 -10.17 5.50
C GLY A 70 13.44 -10.23 5.39
N LEU A 71 14.14 -9.81 6.43
CA LEU A 71 15.60 -9.93 6.57
C LEU A 71 15.91 -10.28 8.02
N ASP A 72 16.70 -11.33 8.27
CA ASP A 72 17.13 -11.76 9.60
C ASP A 72 15.95 -11.86 10.62
N SER A 73 14.88 -12.53 10.20
CA SER A 73 13.63 -12.72 10.98
C SER A 73 12.86 -11.42 11.30
N ARG A 74 13.22 -10.29 10.73
CA ARG A 74 12.52 -9.00 10.86
C ARG A 74 11.88 -8.62 9.53
N ILE A 75 10.69 -8.04 9.55
CA ILE A 75 10.12 -7.36 8.38
C ILE A 75 10.77 -6.00 8.27
N VAL A 76 11.40 -5.73 7.13
CA VAL A 76 12.16 -4.50 6.85
C VAL A 76 11.53 -3.64 5.77
N GLY A 77 10.48 -4.12 5.12
CA GLY A 77 9.70 -3.37 4.14
C GLY A 77 8.36 -4.01 3.87
N ILE A 78 7.40 -3.21 3.46
CA ILE A 78 6.03 -3.62 3.12
C ILE A 78 5.55 -2.92 1.86
N ALA A 79 4.62 -3.57 1.16
CA ALA A 79 3.71 -2.96 0.19
C ALA A 79 2.29 -3.45 0.50
N LEU A 80 1.44 -2.57 1.00
CA LEU A 80 0.06 -2.84 1.34
C LEU A 80 -0.83 -2.31 0.23
N TRP A 81 -1.77 -3.13 -0.28
CA TRP A 81 -2.50 -2.80 -1.49
C TRP A 81 -3.89 -3.44 -1.54
N PHE A 82 -4.75 -2.93 -2.42
CA PHE A 82 -6.08 -3.46 -2.67
C PHE A 82 -6.52 -3.21 -4.12
N PHE A 83 -7.64 -3.83 -4.53
CA PHE A 83 -8.18 -3.65 -5.87
C PHE A 83 -9.03 -2.39 -5.99
N THR A 84 -8.83 -1.65 -7.08
CA THR A 84 -9.74 -0.62 -7.57
C THR A 84 -10.55 -1.16 -8.75
N TYR A 85 -11.48 -0.35 -9.26
CA TYR A 85 -12.26 -0.68 -10.44
C TYR A 85 -12.41 0.54 -11.36
N SER A 86 -12.18 0.35 -12.64
CA SER A 86 -12.39 1.38 -13.66
C SER A 86 -13.69 1.11 -14.41
N THR A 87 -14.65 2.00 -14.26
CA THR A 87 -15.89 1.96 -15.05
C THR A 87 -15.66 2.20 -16.54
N TRP A 88 -14.58 2.89 -16.89
CA TRP A 88 -14.26 3.18 -18.29
C TRP A 88 -13.71 1.97 -19.04
N THR A 89 -12.93 1.16 -18.36
CA THR A 89 -12.33 -0.04 -18.97
C THR A 89 -13.06 -1.33 -18.62
N GLY A 90 -13.95 -1.30 -17.63
CA GLY A 90 -14.62 -2.50 -17.11
C GLY A 90 -13.66 -3.47 -16.39
N LYS A 91 -12.51 -2.98 -15.95
CA LYS A 91 -11.45 -3.81 -15.35
C LYS A 91 -11.05 -3.32 -13.97
N HIS A 92 -10.54 -4.23 -13.17
CA HIS A 92 -9.85 -3.86 -11.93
C HIS A 92 -8.53 -3.15 -12.23
N GLY A 93 -8.07 -2.35 -11.27
CA GLY A 93 -6.71 -1.87 -11.12
C GLY A 93 -6.20 -2.27 -9.75
N MET A 94 -4.98 -1.89 -9.42
CA MET A 94 -4.42 -2.04 -8.09
C MET A 94 -4.11 -0.67 -7.50
N TRP A 95 -4.41 -0.51 -6.21
CA TRP A 95 -4.06 0.65 -5.42
C TRP A 95 -3.03 0.25 -4.38
N LEU A 96 -1.88 0.86 -4.43
CA LEU A 96 -0.86 0.74 -3.40
C LEU A 96 -1.14 1.78 -2.32
N GLU A 97 -1.54 1.32 -1.13
CA GLU A 97 -1.83 2.18 0.01
C GLU A 97 -0.55 2.63 0.68
N ASP A 98 0.28 1.66 1.11
CA ASP A 98 1.54 1.92 1.79
C ASP A 98 2.72 1.24 1.08
N LEU A 99 3.78 1.99 0.86
CA LEU A 99 5.10 1.47 0.49
C LEU A 99 6.12 1.97 1.50
N PHE A 100 6.72 1.08 2.25
CA PHE A 100 7.72 1.44 3.24
C PHE A 100 8.91 0.49 3.21
N VAL A 101 10.11 1.04 3.40
CA VAL A 101 11.35 0.31 3.67
C VAL A 101 12.13 1.12 4.71
N TYR A 102 12.56 0.48 5.79
CA TYR A 102 13.38 1.14 6.82
C TYR A 102 14.61 1.80 6.23
N ASP A 103 14.99 2.97 6.75
CA ASP A 103 16.06 3.81 6.22
C ASP A 103 17.39 3.05 6.10
N GLU A 104 17.75 2.26 7.10
CA GLU A 104 18.96 1.45 7.12
C GLU A 104 18.98 0.30 6.08
N CYS A 105 17.80 0.02 5.49
CA CYS A 105 17.62 -0.99 4.46
C CYS A 105 17.40 -0.39 3.06
N ARG A 106 17.31 0.94 2.95
CA ARG A 106 17.18 1.63 1.66
C ARG A 106 18.43 1.49 0.79
N GLY A 107 18.29 1.79 -0.50
CA GLY A 107 19.38 1.66 -1.46
C GLY A 107 19.73 0.21 -1.87
N ARG A 108 19.07 -0.79 -1.28
CA ARG A 108 19.27 -2.21 -1.60
C ARG A 108 18.30 -2.75 -2.67
N GLY A 109 17.44 -1.90 -3.22
CA GLY A 109 16.47 -2.27 -4.25
C GLY A 109 15.13 -2.83 -3.72
N TYR A 110 14.91 -2.90 -2.41
CA TYR A 110 13.72 -3.54 -1.82
C TYR A 110 12.41 -2.84 -2.20
N GLY A 111 12.36 -1.51 -2.15
CA GLY A 111 11.19 -0.75 -2.59
C GLY A 111 10.89 -0.97 -4.08
N LYS A 112 11.93 -1.03 -4.92
CA LYS A 112 11.78 -1.34 -6.34
C LYS A 112 11.25 -2.76 -6.53
N ALA A 113 11.75 -3.76 -5.80
CA ALA A 113 11.28 -5.15 -5.87
C ALA A 113 9.81 -5.27 -5.50
N LEU A 114 9.35 -4.58 -4.44
CA LEU A 114 7.94 -4.54 -4.03
C LEU A 114 7.04 -3.98 -5.14
N ILE A 115 7.39 -2.83 -5.73
CA ILE A 115 6.59 -2.26 -6.84
C ILE A 115 6.66 -3.14 -8.09
N THR A 116 7.83 -3.72 -8.40
CA THR A 116 7.95 -4.63 -9.54
C THR A 116 7.05 -5.85 -9.38
N ARG A 117 6.92 -6.39 -8.17
CA ARG A 117 5.98 -7.49 -7.89
C ARG A 117 4.54 -7.08 -8.13
N LEU A 118 4.12 -5.92 -7.62
CA LEU A 118 2.76 -5.40 -7.86
C LEU A 118 2.49 -5.16 -9.35
N ALA A 119 3.47 -4.63 -10.08
CA ALA A 119 3.36 -4.44 -11.53
C ALA A 119 3.21 -5.78 -12.27
N ALA A 120 3.95 -6.81 -11.85
CA ALA A 120 3.81 -8.16 -12.40
C ALA A 120 2.40 -8.72 -12.13
N ASP A 121 1.87 -8.55 -10.92
CA ASP A 121 0.50 -8.96 -10.58
C ASP A 121 -0.54 -8.23 -11.42
N CYS A 122 -0.34 -6.94 -11.72
CA CYS A 122 -1.20 -6.21 -12.65
C CYS A 122 -1.20 -6.86 -14.04
N ILE A 123 -0.04 -7.21 -14.57
CA ILE A 123 0.08 -7.83 -15.89
C ILE A 123 -0.56 -9.23 -15.90
N GLU A 124 -0.25 -10.05 -14.88
CA GLU A 124 -0.78 -11.41 -14.75
C GLU A 124 -2.31 -11.42 -14.58
N GLY A 125 -2.85 -10.44 -13.81
CA GLY A 125 -4.28 -10.25 -13.60
C GLY A 125 -5.02 -9.55 -14.75
N GLY A 126 -4.29 -9.03 -15.76
CA GLY A 126 -4.86 -8.21 -16.84
C GLY A 126 -5.39 -6.86 -16.35
N TYR A 127 -4.84 -6.34 -15.26
CA TYR A 127 -5.19 -5.04 -14.67
C TYR A 127 -4.39 -3.92 -15.36
N PRO A 128 -5.06 -2.91 -15.92
CA PRO A 128 -4.38 -1.92 -16.78
C PRO A 128 -3.59 -0.86 -16.01
N ARG A 129 -3.68 -0.83 -14.66
CA ARG A 129 -3.06 0.26 -13.88
C ARG A 129 -2.71 -0.17 -12.45
N LEU A 130 -1.61 0.39 -11.98
CA LEU A 130 -1.16 0.42 -10.59
C LEU A 130 -1.08 1.89 -10.18
N GLU A 131 -1.82 2.28 -9.14
CA GLU A 131 -1.97 3.68 -8.72
C GLU A 131 -1.64 3.83 -7.23
N TRP A 132 -1.16 5.01 -6.83
CA TRP A 132 -0.91 5.40 -5.44
C TRP A 132 -0.93 6.92 -5.31
N THR A 133 -0.93 7.40 -4.07
CA THR A 133 -0.66 8.80 -3.77
C THR A 133 0.71 8.96 -3.13
N VAL A 134 1.27 10.15 -3.22
CA VAL A 134 2.51 10.55 -2.54
C VAL A 134 2.34 11.98 -2.04
N LEU A 135 2.84 12.26 -0.84
CA LEU A 135 2.80 13.62 -0.30
C LEU A 135 3.64 14.58 -1.16
N ASP A 136 3.09 15.75 -1.49
CA ASP A 136 3.70 16.73 -2.40
C ASP A 136 5.11 17.16 -1.96
N TRP A 137 5.36 17.19 -0.66
CA TRP A 137 6.66 17.52 -0.12
C TRP A 137 7.68 16.37 -0.15
N ASN A 138 7.26 15.13 -0.45
CA ASN A 138 8.10 13.93 -0.42
C ASN A 138 8.92 13.79 -1.72
N ALA A 139 9.79 14.76 -1.96
CA ALA A 139 10.63 14.82 -3.16
C ALA A 139 11.47 13.54 -3.40
N PRO A 140 12.04 12.86 -2.36
CA PRO A 140 12.75 11.61 -2.58
C PRO A 140 11.87 10.49 -3.15
N SER A 141 10.66 10.31 -2.63
CA SER A 141 9.73 9.29 -3.13
C SER A 141 9.21 9.65 -4.51
N ILE A 142 8.91 10.93 -4.78
CA ILE A 142 8.52 11.40 -6.11
C ILE A 142 9.62 11.11 -7.14
N ALA A 143 10.89 11.39 -6.81
CA ALA A 143 12.02 11.10 -7.69
C ALA A 143 12.17 9.59 -7.94
N PHE A 144 12.00 8.78 -6.89
CA PHE A 144 12.00 7.32 -7.01
C PHE A 144 10.90 6.83 -7.97
N TYR A 145 9.65 7.26 -7.79
CA TYR A 145 8.53 6.85 -8.65
C TYR A 145 8.72 7.29 -10.10
N ARG A 146 9.19 8.52 -10.34
CA ARG A 146 9.55 8.99 -11.69
C ARG A 146 10.64 8.14 -12.34
N SER A 147 11.62 7.66 -11.57
CA SER A 147 12.67 6.76 -12.08
C SER A 147 12.13 5.40 -12.54
N LEU A 148 10.94 5.01 -12.08
CA LEU A 148 10.23 3.80 -12.51
C LEU A 148 9.31 4.04 -13.73
N GLY A 149 9.18 5.30 -14.19
CA GLY A 149 8.28 5.69 -15.28
C GLY A 149 6.85 6.02 -14.83
N ALA A 150 6.61 6.22 -13.53
CA ALA A 150 5.31 6.67 -13.06
C ALA A 150 5.07 8.14 -13.44
N GLU A 151 3.85 8.42 -13.87
CA GLU A 151 3.39 9.76 -14.27
C GLU A 151 2.41 10.31 -13.23
N PRO A 152 2.53 11.59 -12.82
CA PRO A 152 1.59 12.20 -11.90
C PRO A 152 0.23 12.42 -12.57
N MET A 153 -0.85 12.29 -11.79
CA MET A 153 -2.23 12.53 -12.24
C MET A 153 -2.67 13.92 -11.77
N ASP A 154 -1.97 14.98 -12.22
CA ASP A 154 -2.11 16.36 -11.72
C ASP A 154 -3.49 16.99 -11.99
N GLU A 155 -4.27 16.42 -12.93
CA GLU A 155 -5.63 16.89 -13.25
C GLU A 155 -6.69 16.45 -12.24
N TRP A 156 -6.34 15.58 -11.28
CA TRP A 156 -7.28 15.01 -10.30
C TRP A 156 -6.92 15.43 -8.89
N THR A 157 -7.89 15.98 -8.18
CA THR A 157 -7.75 16.31 -6.75
C THR A 157 -8.58 15.35 -5.92
N THR A 158 -7.92 14.65 -5.01
CA THR A 158 -8.61 13.76 -4.06
C THR A 158 -9.53 14.56 -3.14
N GLN A 159 -10.79 14.15 -3.03
CA GLN A 159 -11.77 14.71 -2.10
C GLN A 159 -12.03 13.70 -0.98
N ARG A 160 -12.14 14.18 0.26
CA ARG A 160 -12.35 13.32 1.44
C ARG A 160 -13.45 13.87 2.33
N LEU A 161 -14.37 13.00 2.73
CA LEU A 161 -15.24 13.22 3.88
C LEU A 161 -14.81 12.26 4.99
N SER A 162 -14.57 12.75 6.18
CA SER A 162 -14.12 11.95 7.32
C SER A 162 -14.69 12.45 8.64
N GLY A 163 -14.59 11.64 9.70
CA GLY A 163 -14.96 11.99 11.07
C GLY A 163 -16.39 12.51 11.19
N GLU A 164 -16.58 13.54 12.01
CA GLU A 164 -17.90 14.13 12.27
C GLU A 164 -18.55 14.75 11.01
N THR A 165 -17.75 15.28 10.08
CA THR A 165 -18.28 15.81 8.81
C THR A 165 -18.95 14.72 7.98
N LEU A 166 -18.34 13.54 7.88
CA LEU A 166 -18.92 12.37 7.21
C LEU A 166 -20.24 11.96 7.89
N ALA A 167 -20.23 11.88 9.23
CA ALA A 167 -21.41 11.50 10.01
C ALA A 167 -22.57 12.49 9.84
N ARG A 168 -22.30 13.80 9.91
CA ARG A 168 -23.29 14.84 9.69
C ARG A 168 -23.85 14.83 8.26
N PHE A 169 -22.98 14.63 7.27
CA PHE A 169 -23.42 14.52 5.88
C PHE A 169 -24.34 13.32 5.67
N ALA A 170 -24.03 12.18 6.26
CA ALA A 170 -24.88 10.97 6.20
C ALA A 170 -26.27 11.17 6.83
N ARG A 171 -26.38 12.05 7.84
CA ARG A 171 -27.66 12.42 8.47
C ARG A 171 -28.40 13.55 7.73
N GLY A 172 -27.86 14.10 6.65
CA GLY A 172 -28.45 15.22 5.92
C GLY A 172 -28.33 16.58 6.64
N GLU A 173 -27.42 16.70 7.60
CA GLU A 173 -27.23 17.90 8.43
C GLU A 173 -26.24 18.91 7.85
N VAL A 174 -25.55 18.59 6.78
CA VAL A 174 -24.63 19.50 6.09
C VAL A 174 -25.46 20.31 5.09
N GLY A 175 -25.62 21.60 5.39
CA GLY A 175 -26.45 22.52 4.64
C GLY A 175 -26.00 22.66 3.18
N ARG A 176 -26.99 22.88 2.30
CA ARG A 176 -26.78 23.43 0.97
C ARG A 176 -26.07 24.78 1.15
N GLN A 177 -24.87 24.92 0.66
CA GLN A 177 -24.36 26.23 0.30
C GLN A 177 -24.99 26.52 -1.06
N ASP A 178 -25.92 27.48 -1.05
CA ASP A 178 -26.52 28.06 -2.26
C ASP A 178 -25.45 28.78 -3.09
#